data_5be68829a10a5d1b4a2637881df506cf
#
_entry.id   5be68829a10a5d1b4a2637881df506cf
#
_cell.length_a   1.000
_cell.length_b   1.000
_cell.length_c   1.000
_cell.angle_alpha   90.00
_cell.angle_beta   90.00
_cell.angle_gamma   90.00
#
_symmetry.space_group_name_H-M   'P 1'
#
loop_
_entity.id
_entity.type
_entity.pdbx_description
1 polymer ?
#
loop_
_entity_poly.entity_id
_entity_poly.type
_entity_poly.pdbx_seq_one_letter_code
_entity_poly.pdbx_strand_id
1 'polypeptide(L)'
;GVKWDHPDFREKADIHQMAHHMDVVAANYMGEYFARDHVKYPQMTFLVSEATTNRGVGSWFDFDHELGGGSFYWGGFDYLGEARWPHKNWYSGLIDRAGYPKSIAYQAQIAWDPAPRIHIAVHADEKAEVRNWNDVQLEWENMRSHWNWKEGETVRVAVYTNCERVVLLLNGRPVGSKVRSESDCCRIPFEFAYAPGELTANGYNGDKLAATGTLATAGKPVELRLRAE
;
A
#
# COMPACT_ATOMS: atom_id res chain seq x y z
N GLY A 1 13.04 -28.11 -10.87
CA GLY A 1 12.06 -27.11 -11.23
C GLY A 1 12.73 -25.76 -11.33
N VAL A 2 12.45 -25.01 -12.36
CA VAL A 2 12.97 -23.65 -12.49
C VAL A 2 12.22 -22.82 -11.45
N LYS A 3 12.96 -22.15 -10.55
CA LYS A 3 12.36 -21.23 -9.59
C LYS A 3 11.90 -19.99 -10.38
N TRP A 4 10.62 -19.83 -10.54
CA TRP A 4 9.99 -18.76 -11.34
C TRP A 4 10.13 -17.37 -10.71
N ASP A 5 10.63 -17.29 -9.49
CA ASP A 5 11.02 -16.08 -8.76
C ASP A 5 12.50 -15.68 -8.98
N HIS A 6 13.28 -16.46 -9.76
CA HIS A 6 14.66 -16.10 -10.06
C HIS A 6 14.70 -14.95 -11.07
N PRO A 7 15.49 -13.87 -10.83
CA PRO A 7 15.56 -12.72 -11.72
C PRO A 7 15.84 -13.11 -13.19
N ASP A 8 16.78 -14.01 -13.43
CA ASP A 8 17.11 -14.50 -14.78
C ASP A 8 15.94 -15.22 -15.48
N PHE A 9 15.07 -15.86 -14.71
CA PHE A 9 13.87 -16.50 -15.26
C PHE A 9 12.86 -15.45 -15.70
N ARG A 10 12.61 -14.44 -14.89
CA ARG A 10 11.66 -13.37 -15.20
C ARG A 10 12.10 -12.56 -16.42
N GLU A 11 13.38 -12.23 -16.52
CA GLU A 11 13.91 -11.47 -17.65
C GLU A 11 13.94 -12.24 -18.98
N LYS A 12 14.19 -13.54 -18.94
CA LYS A 12 14.41 -14.39 -20.11
C LYS A 12 13.23 -15.29 -20.46
N ALA A 13 12.31 -15.50 -19.51
CA ALA A 13 11.17 -16.36 -19.75
C ALA A 13 10.22 -15.76 -20.79
N ASP A 14 9.81 -16.60 -21.70
CA ASP A 14 8.69 -16.33 -22.59
C ASP A 14 7.39 -16.84 -21.96
N ILE A 15 6.24 -16.37 -22.43
CA ILE A 15 4.96 -16.94 -22.04
C ILE A 15 4.94 -18.44 -22.37
N HIS A 16 4.29 -19.22 -21.51
CA HIS A 16 4.20 -20.65 -21.73
C HIS A 16 3.41 -20.95 -23.01
N GLN A 17 3.82 -21.99 -23.76
CA GLN A 17 3.18 -22.37 -25.03
C GLN A 17 1.65 -22.54 -24.92
N MET A 18 1.15 -23.05 -23.80
CA MET A 18 -0.28 -23.17 -23.54
C MET A 18 -1.03 -21.83 -23.53
N ALA A 19 -0.34 -20.74 -23.23
CA ALA A 19 -0.94 -19.41 -23.22
C ALA A 19 -1.45 -18.97 -24.61
N HIS A 20 -0.87 -19.48 -25.68
CA HIS A 20 -1.31 -19.20 -27.06
C HIS A 20 -2.72 -19.72 -27.37
N HIS A 21 -3.27 -20.56 -26.51
CA HIS A 21 -4.63 -21.13 -26.63
C HIS A 21 -5.62 -20.50 -25.65
N MET A 22 -5.23 -19.43 -24.98
CA MET A 22 -6.04 -18.74 -23.97
C MET A 22 -6.39 -17.32 -24.44
N ASP A 23 -7.59 -16.88 -24.10
CA ASP A 23 -8.03 -15.50 -24.35
C ASP A 23 -7.37 -14.51 -23.38
N VAL A 24 -7.06 -14.98 -22.17
CA VAL A 24 -6.39 -14.20 -21.11
C VAL A 24 -5.24 -15.00 -20.54
N VAL A 25 -4.09 -14.36 -20.45
CA VAL A 25 -2.88 -14.93 -19.84
C VAL A 25 -2.72 -14.35 -18.44
N ALA A 26 -2.90 -15.19 -17.43
CA ALA A 26 -2.76 -14.79 -16.03
C ALA A 26 -1.39 -15.22 -15.48
N ALA A 27 -0.71 -14.31 -14.78
CA ALA A 27 0.58 -14.57 -14.15
C ALA A 27 0.65 -13.95 -12.75
N ASN A 28 1.20 -14.72 -11.80
CA ASN A 28 1.43 -14.25 -10.44
C ASN A 28 2.68 -13.37 -10.39
N TYR A 29 2.55 -12.16 -9.81
CA TYR A 29 3.68 -11.26 -9.50
C TYR A 29 4.55 -10.86 -10.71
N MET A 30 3.98 -10.81 -11.91
CA MET A 30 4.69 -10.56 -13.15
C MET A 30 4.14 -9.38 -13.97
N GLY A 31 3.35 -8.49 -13.37
CA GLY A 31 2.73 -7.36 -14.07
C GLY A 31 3.75 -6.43 -14.74
N GLU A 32 4.93 -6.26 -14.17
CA GLU A 32 6.03 -5.44 -14.70
C GLU A 32 6.54 -5.89 -16.08
N TYR A 33 6.27 -7.15 -16.48
CA TYR A 33 6.71 -7.70 -17.77
C TYR A 33 5.65 -7.61 -18.87
N PHE A 34 4.42 -7.23 -18.54
CA PHE A 34 3.30 -7.24 -19.49
C PHE A 34 3.51 -6.29 -20.67
N ALA A 35 4.11 -5.12 -20.45
CA ALA A 35 4.44 -4.20 -21.53
C ALA A 35 5.38 -4.86 -22.56
N ARG A 36 6.42 -5.56 -22.11
CA ARG A 36 7.34 -6.33 -22.95
C ARG A 36 6.62 -7.45 -23.71
N ASP A 37 5.80 -8.21 -22.99
CA ASP A 37 5.14 -9.38 -23.54
C ASP A 37 4.02 -8.97 -24.51
N HIS A 38 3.35 -7.84 -24.27
CA HIS A 38 2.35 -7.29 -25.20
C HIS A 38 2.95 -6.84 -26.54
N VAL A 39 4.18 -6.31 -26.56
CA VAL A 39 4.88 -6.00 -27.81
C VAL A 39 5.07 -7.26 -28.66
N LYS A 40 5.37 -8.39 -28.02
CA LYS A 40 5.58 -9.67 -28.69
C LYS A 40 4.26 -10.37 -29.07
N TYR A 41 3.23 -10.18 -28.23
CA TYR A 41 1.92 -10.83 -28.34
C TYR A 41 0.77 -9.80 -28.22
N PRO A 42 0.61 -8.90 -29.20
CA PRO A 42 -0.31 -7.77 -29.11
C PRO A 42 -1.80 -8.18 -29.05
N GLN A 43 -2.11 -9.43 -29.43
CA GLN A 43 -3.47 -9.97 -29.39
C GLN A 43 -3.88 -10.52 -28.02
N MET A 44 -2.93 -10.65 -27.08
CA MET A 44 -3.17 -11.24 -25.77
C MET A 44 -3.57 -10.20 -24.73
N THR A 45 -4.54 -10.55 -23.92
CA THR A 45 -4.88 -9.81 -22.70
C THR A 45 -4.16 -10.43 -21.52
N PHE A 46 -3.47 -9.61 -20.73
CA PHE A 46 -2.73 -10.04 -19.56
C PHE A 46 -3.48 -9.72 -18.27
N LEU A 47 -3.29 -10.55 -17.22
CA LEU A 47 -3.90 -10.40 -15.91
C LEU A 47 -2.87 -10.74 -14.83
N VAL A 48 -2.77 -9.90 -13.78
CA VAL A 48 -2.02 -10.27 -12.58
C VAL A 48 -2.92 -11.10 -11.67
N SER A 49 -2.74 -12.43 -11.70
CA SER A 49 -3.58 -13.35 -10.92
C SER A 49 -3.25 -13.36 -9.43
N GLU A 50 -2.03 -12.99 -9.07
CA GLU A 50 -1.64 -12.67 -7.69
C GLU A 50 -0.68 -11.48 -7.70
N ALA A 51 -1.03 -10.44 -6.95
CA ALA A 51 -0.19 -9.29 -6.68
C ALA A 51 0.07 -9.17 -5.17
N THR A 52 1.22 -8.64 -4.78
CA THR A 52 1.53 -8.47 -3.36
C THR A 52 0.95 -7.17 -2.81
N THR A 53 0.66 -7.18 -1.51
CA THR A 53 0.43 -5.98 -0.73
C THR A 53 1.73 -5.43 -0.13
N ASN A 54 2.86 -6.05 -0.48
CA ASN A 54 4.20 -5.64 -0.06
C ASN A 54 4.49 -4.20 -0.54
N ARG A 55 5.17 -3.40 0.27
CA ARG A 55 5.44 -1.99 -0.01
C ARG A 55 4.19 -1.17 -0.34
N GLY A 56 3.11 -1.48 0.34
CA GLY A 56 1.82 -0.91 0.03
C GLY A 56 1.15 -1.62 -1.14
N VAL A 57 0.57 -0.87 -2.04
CA VAL A 57 0.01 -1.38 -3.30
C VAL A 57 0.94 -1.08 -4.48
N GLY A 58 2.27 -1.13 -4.23
CA GLY A 58 3.28 -0.82 -5.24
C GLY A 58 3.10 -1.61 -6.53
N SER A 59 2.71 -2.89 -6.42
CA SER A 59 2.42 -3.74 -7.58
C SER A 59 1.30 -3.22 -8.49
N TRP A 60 0.42 -2.36 -8.01
CA TRP A 60 -0.58 -1.67 -8.83
C TRP A 60 0.07 -0.69 -9.82
N PHE A 61 1.19 -0.05 -9.43
CA PHE A 61 1.89 0.94 -10.24
C PHE A 61 2.95 0.31 -11.16
N ASP A 62 3.22 -0.98 -10.98
CA ASP A 62 4.26 -1.69 -11.72
C ASP A 62 3.78 -2.22 -13.09
N PHE A 63 2.50 -2.10 -13.41
CA PHE A 63 1.99 -2.58 -14.69
C PHE A 63 1.07 -1.56 -15.38
N ASP A 64 1.09 -1.59 -16.71
CA ASP A 64 0.25 -0.74 -17.54
C ASP A 64 -1.18 -1.28 -17.58
N HIS A 65 -2.10 -0.56 -16.95
CA HIS A 65 -3.51 -0.93 -16.85
C HIS A 65 -4.27 -0.89 -18.18
N GLU A 66 -3.74 -0.22 -19.19
CA GLU A 66 -4.33 -0.22 -20.54
C GLU A 66 -4.04 -1.53 -21.28
N LEU A 67 -2.96 -2.22 -20.91
CA LEU A 67 -2.54 -3.48 -21.50
C LEU A 67 -3.13 -4.71 -20.79
N GLY A 68 -3.67 -4.53 -19.58
CA GLY A 68 -4.06 -5.62 -18.70
C GLY A 68 -5.55 -5.64 -18.34
N GLY A 69 -6.07 -6.84 -18.12
CA GLY A 69 -7.44 -7.08 -17.66
C GLY A 69 -7.66 -6.84 -16.16
N GLY A 70 -6.60 -6.47 -15.40
CA GLY A 70 -6.68 -6.19 -13.98
C GLY A 70 -5.64 -6.91 -13.12
N SER A 71 -5.80 -6.76 -11.80
CA SER A 71 -4.91 -7.33 -10.80
C SER A 71 -5.70 -7.82 -9.59
N PHE A 72 -5.32 -8.98 -9.05
CA PHE A 72 -5.87 -9.55 -7.83
C PHE A 72 -4.82 -9.58 -6.73
N TYR A 73 -5.11 -8.99 -5.58
CA TYR A 73 -4.18 -8.96 -4.45
C TYR A 73 -4.22 -10.25 -3.64
N TRP A 74 -3.03 -10.77 -3.33
CA TRP A 74 -2.84 -11.80 -2.33
C TRP A 74 -2.36 -11.15 -1.02
N GLY A 75 -3.23 -10.86 -0.01
CA GLY A 75 -4.65 -11.15 -0.02
C GLY A 75 -5.43 -9.93 0.43
N GLY A 76 -6.75 -9.96 0.18
CA GLY A 76 -7.66 -8.89 0.58
C GLY A 76 -7.83 -8.79 2.10
N PHE A 77 -7.84 -9.91 2.81
CA PHE A 77 -8.08 -10.00 4.25
C PHE A 77 -6.97 -10.76 4.97
N ASP A 78 -6.75 -10.41 6.24
CA ASP A 78 -5.98 -11.27 7.14
C ASP A 78 -6.77 -12.53 7.44
N TYR A 79 -6.13 -13.71 7.41
CA TYR A 79 -6.79 -14.98 7.65
C TYR A 79 -5.95 -15.91 8.53
N LEU A 80 -6.61 -16.89 9.18
CA LEU A 80 -5.95 -17.94 9.93
C LEU A 80 -5.32 -18.93 8.96
N GLY A 81 -4.04 -19.21 9.12
CA GLY A 81 -3.26 -20.08 8.24
C GLY A 81 -2.05 -19.37 7.66
N GLU A 82 -1.23 -20.12 6.92
CA GLU A 82 0.03 -19.66 6.29
C GLU A 82 0.94 -18.86 7.22
N ALA A 83 0.83 -19.13 8.53
CA ALA A 83 1.59 -18.45 9.57
C ALA A 83 2.67 -19.35 10.12
N ARG A 84 3.82 -18.75 10.47
CA ARG A 84 4.90 -19.41 11.22
C ARG A 84 4.93 -18.85 12.64
N TRP A 85 5.19 -19.72 13.60
CA TRP A 85 5.38 -19.28 14.98
C TRP A 85 6.36 -18.10 15.09
N PRO A 86 6.05 -17.03 15.88
CA PRO A 86 4.93 -16.90 16.84
C PRO A 86 3.61 -16.38 16.24
N HIS A 87 3.54 -16.11 14.96
CA HIS A 87 2.34 -15.61 14.31
C HIS A 87 1.27 -16.68 14.16
N LYS A 88 0.01 -16.30 14.34
CA LYS A 88 -1.15 -17.19 14.28
C LYS A 88 -1.96 -17.03 12.99
N ASN A 89 -1.62 -16.04 12.18
CA ASN A 89 -2.38 -15.68 10.97
C ASN A 89 -1.48 -15.07 9.91
N TRP A 90 -1.92 -15.16 8.67
CA TRP A 90 -1.49 -14.27 7.61
C TRP A 90 -1.98 -12.86 7.92
N TYR A 91 -1.08 -11.88 7.97
CA TYR A 91 -1.41 -10.51 8.38
C TYR A 91 -1.06 -9.45 7.33
N SER A 92 -0.85 -9.87 6.09
CA SER A 92 -0.51 -8.98 4.97
C SER A 92 -1.73 -8.58 4.15
N GLY A 93 -2.94 -8.86 4.63
CA GLY A 93 -4.18 -8.43 4.02
C GLY A 93 -4.37 -6.90 4.06
N LEU A 94 -5.20 -6.37 3.19
CA LEU A 94 -5.64 -4.96 3.22
C LEU A 94 -6.57 -4.68 4.41
N ILE A 95 -7.35 -5.66 4.80
CA ILE A 95 -8.35 -5.59 5.88
C ILE A 95 -7.95 -6.61 6.96
N ASP A 96 -8.05 -6.21 8.21
CA ASP A 96 -7.76 -7.11 9.33
C ASP A 96 -8.86 -8.15 9.57
N ARG A 97 -8.63 -9.09 10.51
CA ARG A 97 -9.59 -10.15 10.82
C ARG A 97 -10.88 -9.68 11.51
N ALA A 98 -10.90 -8.46 12.01
CA ALA A 98 -12.08 -7.84 12.60
C ALA A 98 -12.88 -7.00 11.57
N GLY A 99 -12.41 -6.96 10.30
CA GLY A 99 -13.05 -6.23 9.22
C GLY A 99 -12.63 -4.76 9.11
N TYR A 100 -11.59 -4.33 9.85
CA TYR A 100 -11.11 -2.95 9.78
C TYR A 100 -10.05 -2.79 8.69
N PRO A 101 -10.16 -1.73 7.85
CA PRO A 101 -9.15 -1.42 6.86
C PRO A 101 -7.84 -0.99 7.54
N LYS A 102 -6.73 -1.54 7.07
CA LYS A 102 -5.39 -1.10 7.47
C LYS A 102 -4.96 0.12 6.65
N SER A 103 -3.90 0.79 7.06
CA SER A 103 -3.39 1.96 6.34
C SER A 103 -3.13 1.69 4.85
N ILE A 104 -2.68 0.49 4.51
CA ILE A 104 -2.46 0.04 3.13
C ILE A 104 -3.76 -0.06 2.31
N ALA A 105 -4.89 -0.36 2.94
CA ALA A 105 -6.19 -0.38 2.25
C ALA A 105 -6.59 1.02 1.77
N TYR A 106 -6.27 2.05 2.55
CA TYR A 106 -6.50 3.44 2.13
C TYR A 106 -5.58 3.84 0.96
N GLN A 107 -4.34 3.35 0.91
CA GLN A 107 -3.48 3.54 -0.25
C GLN A 107 -4.08 2.88 -1.50
N ALA A 108 -4.58 1.65 -1.37
CA ALA A 108 -5.27 0.95 -2.47
C ALA A 108 -6.50 1.74 -2.95
N GLN A 109 -7.34 2.20 -2.02
CA GLN A 109 -8.50 3.00 -2.35
C GLN A 109 -8.12 4.29 -3.09
N ILE A 110 -7.06 4.97 -2.65
CA ILE A 110 -6.56 6.20 -3.27
C ILE A 110 -6.01 5.95 -4.67
N ALA A 111 -5.35 4.81 -4.88
CA ALA A 111 -4.83 4.43 -6.19
C ALA A 111 -5.93 4.08 -7.19
N TRP A 112 -7.04 3.49 -6.73
CA TRP A 112 -8.13 3.02 -7.60
C TRP A 112 -9.25 4.04 -7.81
N ASP A 113 -9.40 5.02 -6.92
CA ASP A 113 -10.49 6.01 -6.97
C ASP A 113 -9.97 7.35 -7.51
N PRO A 114 -10.53 7.88 -8.62
CA PRO A 114 -10.12 9.18 -9.16
C PRO A 114 -10.54 10.36 -8.29
N ALA A 115 -11.47 10.18 -7.34
CA ALA A 115 -11.87 11.25 -6.42
C ALA A 115 -10.69 11.67 -5.51
N PRO A 116 -10.51 12.98 -5.24
CA PRO A 116 -9.47 13.43 -4.32
C PRO A 116 -9.62 12.80 -2.94
N ARG A 117 -8.58 12.12 -2.47
CA ARG A 117 -8.54 11.45 -1.17
C ARG A 117 -7.23 11.70 -0.46
N ILE A 118 -7.27 11.61 0.86
CA ILE A 118 -6.08 11.72 1.70
C ILE A 118 -6.23 10.86 2.95
N HIS A 119 -5.15 10.18 3.34
CA HIS A 119 -5.08 9.41 4.57
C HIS A 119 -3.69 9.57 5.19
N ILE A 120 -3.63 9.70 6.52
CA ILE A 120 -2.38 9.84 7.26
C ILE A 120 -2.09 8.52 7.96
N ALA A 121 -0.86 8.04 7.82
CA ALA A 121 -0.36 6.91 8.58
C ALA A 121 1.04 7.20 9.12
N VAL A 122 1.37 6.60 10.25
CA VAL A 122 2.65 6.81 10.95
C VAL A 122 3.37 5.48 11.06
N HIS A 123 4.66 5.45 10.74
CA HIS A 123 5.47 4.25 10.93
C HIS A 123 5.60 3.95 12.43
N ALA A 124 5.29 2.74 12.83
CA ALA A 124 5.75 2.24 14.12
C ALA A 124 7.23 1.90 14.01
N ASP A 125 8.03 2.25 15.05
CA ASP A 125 9.48 2.02 15.09
C ASP A 125 9.91 0.54 15.18
N GLU A 126 8.99 -0.36 15.19
CA GLU A 126 9.27 -1.77 15.01
C GLU A 126 9.92 -1.95 13.64
N LYS A 127 11.07 -2.60 13.63
CA LYS A 127 11.76 -2.96 12.39
C LYS A 127 10.77 -3.63 11.46
N ALA A 128 10.75 -3.20 10.20
CA ALA A 128 9.97 -3.87 9.18
C ALA A 128 10.22 -5.37 9.29
N GLU A 129 9.17 -6.16 9.41
CA GLU A 129 9.33 -7.60 9.50
C GLU A 129 9.73 -8.12 8.13
N VAL A 130 10.96 -8.61 8.05
CA VAL A 130 11.51 -9.22 6.85
C VAL A 130 11.22 -10.71 6.89
N ARG A 131 10.49 -11.21 5.91
CA ARG A 131 10.26 -12.64 5.73
C ARG A 131 10.84 -13.10 4.41
N ASN A 132 11.48 -14.26 4.45
CA ASN A 132 11.81 -15.03 3.27
C ASN A 132 10.70 -16.02 2.98
N TRP A 133 10.01 -15.84 1.88
CA TRP A 133 9.04 -16.80 1.36
C TRP A 133 9.53 -17.27 -0.01
N ASN A 134 9.82 -18.58 -0.13
CA ASN A 134 10.38 -19.15 -1.35
C ASN A 134 11.60 -18.38 -1.91
N ASP A 135 12.51 -17.95 -1.02
CA ASP A 135 13.69 -17.13 -1.31
C ASP A 135 13.36 -15.68 -1.76
N VAL A 136 12.11 -15.25 -1.70
CA VAL A 136 11.72 -13.84 -1.89
C VAL A 136 11.68 -13.14 -0.53
N GLN A 137 12.40 -12.05 -0.42
CA GLN A 137 12.37 -11.20 0.76
C GLN A 137 11.13 -10.30 0.71
N LEU A 138 10.21 -10.50 1.64
CA LEU A 138 9.01 -9.69 1.77
C LEU A 138 9.17 -8.75 2.96
N GLU A 139 8.95 -7.46 2.73
CA GLU A 139 8.98 -6.41 3.75
C GLU A 139 7.58 -5.86 3.95
N TRP A 140 7.09 -5.90 5.19
CA TRP A 140 5.84 -5.25 5.57
C TRP A 140 6.12 -4.05 6.44
N GLU A 141 5.60 -2.92 6.01
CA GLU A 141 5.69 -1.72 6.81
C GLU A 141 4.60 -1.71 7.89
N ASN A 142 5.02 -1.53 9.14
CA ASN A 142 4.11 -1.41 10.25
C ASN A 142 3.59 0.03 10.34
N MET A 143 2.43 0.29 9.74
CA MET A 143 1.79 1.61 9.69
C MET A 143 0.64 1.70 10.68
N ARG A 144 0.53 2.81 11.38
CA ARG A 144 -0.52 3.09 12.37
C ARG A 144 -1.32 4.33 11.97
N SER A 145 -2.63 4.27 12.16
CA SER A 145 -3.54 5.40 11.92
C SER A 145 -3.96 6.05 13.26
N HIS A 146 -2.97 6.39 14.11
CA HIS A 146 -3.19 7.14 15.36
C HIS A 146 -2.07 8.17 15.58
N TRP A 147 -2.32 9.17 16.46
CA TRP A 147 -1.38 10.22 16.81
C TRP A 147 -1.09 10.20 18.31
N ASN A 148 -0.53 9.05 18.82
CA ASN A 148 -0.15 8.86 20.22
C ASN A 148 1.26 8.28 20.27
N TRP A 149 2.27 9.15 20.36
CA TRP A 149 3.67 8.81 20.38
C TRP A 149 4.37 9.48 21.58
N LYS A 150 5.65 9.25 21.78
CA LYS A 150 6.40 9.89 22.84
C LYS A 150 6.78 11.31 22.41
N GLU A 151 6.52 12.29 23.25
CA GLU A 151 6.84 13.69 22.97
C GLU A 151 8.32 13.87 22.68
N GLY A 152 8.64 14.61 21.61
CA GLY A 152 10.00 14.85 21.11
C GLY A 152 10.62 13.72 20.30
N GLU A 153 9.95 12.55 20.22
CA GLU A 153 10.39 11.46 19.34
C GLU A 153 10.24 11.83 17.88
N THR A 154 11.23 11.46 17.05
CA THR A 154 11.11 11.62 15.60
C THR A 154 10.12 10.62 15.04
N VAL A 155 9.07 11.09 14.40
CA VAL A 155 8.06 10.27 13.74
C VAL A 155 8.20 10.35 12.22
N ARG A 156 8.03 9.21 11.58
CA ARG A 156 7.95 9.09 10.12
C ARG A 156 6.50 8.95 9.73
N VAL A 157 5.98 9.92 9.00
CA VAL A 157 4.59 9.99 8.56
C VAL A 157 4.53 9.73 7.06
N ALA A 158 3.61 8.90 6.63
CA ALA A 158 3.23 8.75 5.23
C ALA A 158 1.85 9.36 5.03
N VAL A 159 1.74 10.29 4.10
CA VAL A 159 0.45 10.81 3.64
C VAL A 159 0.12 10.13 2.31
N TYR A 160 -0.89 9.27 2.33
CA TYR A 160 -1.42 8.67 1.12
C TYR A 160 -2.39 9.65 0.46
N THR A 161 -2.20 9.94 -0.82
CA THR A 161 -3.07 10.87 -1.56
C THR A 161 -2.91 10.74 -3.06
N ASN A 162 -3.98 11.03 -3.80
CA ASN A 162 -3.96 11.29 -5.25
C ASN A 162 -3.99 12.79 -5.58
N CYS A 163 -3.97 13.67 -4.56
CA CYS A 163 -3.82 15.11 -4.77
C CYS A 163 -2.42 15.47 -5.29
N GLU A 164 -2.29 16.59 -6.01
CA GLU A 164 -1.03 17.05 -6.61
C GLU A 164 0.00 17.50 -5.56
N ARG A 165 -0.47 18.11 -4.47
CA ARG A 165 0.39 18.68 -3.41
C ARG A 165 -0.24 18.49 -2.04
N VAL A 166 0.59 18.25 -1.03
CA VAL A 166 0.19 18.15 0.37
C VAL A 166 0.88 19.22 1.20
N VAL A 167 0.11 19.86 2.07
CA VAL A 167 0.61 20.65 3.19
C VAL A 167 0.25 19.93 4.48
N LEU A 168 1.27 19.58 5.25
CA LEU A 168 1.11 18.90 6.56
C LEU A 168 1.24 19.93 7.67
N LEU A 169 0.27 19.96 8.58
CA LEU A 169 0.21 20.87 9.71
C LEU A 169 0.18 20.10 11.03
N LEU A 170 0.92 20.57 12.02
CA LEU A 170 0.85 20.10 13.40
C LEU A 170 0.34 21.27 14.27
N ASN A 171 -0.80 21.09 14.93
CA ASN A 171 -1.45 22.12 15.73
C ASN A 171 -1.65 23.43 14.94
N GLY A 172 -2.08 23.31 13.68
CA GLY A 172 -2.31 24.43 12.77
C GLY A 172 -1.05 25.09 12.20
N ARG A 173 0.14 24.63 12.58
CA ARG A 173 1.43 25.18 12.06
C ARG A 173 1.99 24.24 10.99
N PRO A 174 2.40 24.75 9.80
CA PRO A 174 3.00 23.92 8.77
C PRO A 174 4.29 23.24 9.25
N VAL A 175 4.37 21.93 9.07
CA VAL A 175 5.57 21.13 9.33
C VAL A 175 6.21 20.62 8.03
N GLY A 176 5.51 20.74 6.90
CA GLY A 176 6.06 20.45 5.58
C GLY A 176 5.05 20.67 4.46
N SER A 177 5.57 20.85 3.25
CA SER A 177 4.79 20.87 2.02
C SER A 177 5.55 20.11 0.94
N LYS A 178 4.87 19.20 0.23
CA LYS A 178 5.46 18.40 -0.84
C LYS A 178 4.49 18.25 -2.01
N VAL A 179 5.04 18.26 -3.21
CA VAL A 179 4.34 17.92 -4.45
C VAL A 179 4.46 16.42 -4.65
N ARG A 180 3.37 15.77 -5.03
CA ARG A 180 3.36 14.33 -5.36
C ARG A 180 4.09 14.11 -6.69
N SER A 181 4.93 13.09 -6.74
CA SER A 181 5.52 12.57 -7.97
C SER A 181 4.89 11.21 -8.35
N GLU A 182 5.04 10.77 -9.58
CA GLU A 182 4.56 9.44 -10.01
C GLU A 182 5.28 8.32 -9.25
N SER A 183 6.56 8.50 -8.94
CA SER A 183 7.35 7.54 -8.18
C SER A 183 6.92 7.39 -6.71
N ASP A 184 6.08 8.29 -6.19
CA ASP A 184 5.60 8.22 -4.82
C ASP A 184 4.52 7.13 -4.59
N CYS A 185 4.00 6.52 -5.64
CA CYS A 185 2.93 5.51 -5.56
C CYS A 185 1.78 5.97 -4.64
N CYS A 186 1.35 7.22 -4.78
CA CYS A 186 0.36 7.88 -3.91
C CYS A 186 0.77 7.99 -2.44
N ARG A 187 2.07 7.94 -2.10
CA ARG A 187 2.57 7.95 -0.73
C ARG A 187 3.67 8.99 -0.54
N ILE A 188 3.38 10.08 0.16
CA ILE A 188 4.29 11.18 0.39
C ILE A 188 4.86 11.08 1.81
N PRO A 189 6.19 10.88 1.99
CA PRO A 189 6.80 10.75 3.30
C PRO A 189 7.11 12.11 3.92
N PHE A 190 6.94 12.21 5.26
CA PHE A 190 7.37 13.32 6.10
C PHE A 190 8.09 12.77 7.34
N GLU A 191 9.00 13.57 7.90
CA GLU A 191 9.72 13.24 9.13
C GLU A 191 9.88 14.50 9.98
N PHE A 192 9.47 14.45 11.24
CA PHE A 192 9.56 15.57 12.18
C PHE A 192 9.38 15.09 13.63
N ALA A 193 9.64 15.95 14.60
CA ALA A 193 9.45 15.64 16.01
C ALA A 193 7.94 15.61 16.36
N TYR A 194 7.51 14.54 17.03
CA TYR A 194 6.14 14.45 17.54
C TYR A 194 5.87 15.49 18.63
N ALA A 195 4.72 16.11 18.56
CA ALA A 195 4.09 16.82 19.66
C ALA A 195 2.61 16.42 19.75
N PRO A 196 2.03 16.36 20.96
CA PRO A 196 0.61 16.08 21.13
C PRO A 196 -0.27 17.14 20.50
N GLY A 197 -1.47 16.77 20.11
CA GLY A 197 -2.46 17.63 19.49
C GLY A 197 -3.01 17.06 18.18
N GLU A 198 -3.16 17.90 17.16
CA GLU A 198 -3.78 17.55 15.90
C GLU A 198 -2.76 17.60 14.75
N LEU A 199 -2.65 16.52 14.01
CA LEU A 199 -1.92 16.42 12.75
C LEU A 199 -2.92 16.46 11.59
N THR A 200 -2.85 17.51 10.76
CA THR A 200 -3.75 17.70 9.61
C THR A 200 -2.96 17.68 8.32
N ALA A 201 -3.42 16.89 7.35
CA ALA A 201 -2.89 16.89 5.99
C ALA A 201 -3.93 17.51 5.04
N ASN A 202 -3.56 18.59 4.37
CA ASN A 202 -4.36 19.26 3.35
C ASN A 202 -3.82 18.94 1.95
N GLY A 203 -4.64 18.27 1.13
CA GLY A 203 -4.35 17.94 -0.25
C GLY A 203 -4.93 18.97 -1.22
N TYR A 204 -4.12 19.42 -2.17
CA TYR A 204 -4.47 20.45 -3.15
C TYR A 204 -4.32 19.92 -4.57
N ASN A 205 -5.25 20.35 -5.44
CA ASN A 205 -5.14 20.25 -6.90
C ASN A 205 -5.10 21.67 -7.45
N GLY A 206 -3.95 22.05 -8.02
CA GLY A 206 -3.62 23.47 -8.21
C GLY A 206 -3.64 24.20 -6.86
N ASP A 207 -4.38 25.32 -6.79
CA ASP A 207 -4.56 26.12 -5.57
C ASP A 207 -5.80 25.72 -4.76
N LYS A 208 -6.61 24.79 -5.24
CA LYS A 208 -7.86 24.40 -4.59
C LYS A 208 -7.61 23.28 -3.57
N LEU A 209 -8.06 23.50 -2.32
CA LEU A 209 -8.14 22.42 -1.32
C LEU A 209 -9.11 21.35 -1.82
N ALA A 210 -8.63 20.14 -2.00
CA ALA A 210 -9.36 19.02 -2.59
C ALA A 210 -9.70 17.92 -1.58
N ALA A 211 -8.84 17.68 -0.59
CA ALA A 211 -9.06 16.70 0.47
C ALA A 211 -8.36 17.11 1.76
N THR A 212 -8.90 16.65 2.90
CA THR A 212 -8.29 16.86 4.22
C THR A 212 -8.38 15.58 5.03
N GLY A 213 -7.29 15.23 5.71
CA GLY A 213 -7.22 14.11 6.65
C GLY A 213 -6.64 14.59 7.98
N THR A 214 -7.09 14.01 9.09
CA THR A 214 -6.68 14.42 10.43
C THR A 214 -6.46 13.23 11.34
N LEU A 215 -5.40 13.29 12.15
CA LEU A 215 -5.17 12.43 13.30
C LEU A 215 -5.04 13.30 14.55
N ALA A 216 -5.59 12.86 15.67
CA ALA A 216 -5.49 13.60 16.93
C ALA A 216 -4.94 12.70 18.04
N THR A 217 -4.20 13.32 18.96
CA THR A 217 -3.74 12.65 20.18
C THR A 217 -4.95 12.33 21.07
N ALA A 218 -5.16 11.07 21.37
CA ALA A 218 -6.20 10.64 22.30
C ALA A 218 -5.82 10.99 23.75
N GLY A 219 -6.80 11.43 24.52
CA GLY A 219 -6.67 11.57 25.96
C GLY A 219 -6.63 10.21 26.71
N LYS A 220 -6.61 10.26 28.04
CA LYS A 220 -6.73 9.04 28.85
C LYS A 220 -8.09 8.37 28.61
N PRO A 221 -8.14 7.03 28.57
CA PRO A 221 -9.41 6.31 28.54
C PRO A 221 -10.31 6.73 29.72
N VAL A 222 -11.55 7.07 29.45
CA VAL A 222 -12.51 7.53 30.47
C VAL A 222 -13.61 6.52 30.76
N GLU A 223 -13.97 5.68 29.79
CA GLU A 223 -15.05 4.71 29.91
C GLU A 223 -14.95 3.59 28.90
N LEU A 224 -15.33 2.37 29.28
CA LEU A 224 -15.56 1.24 28.38
C LEU A 224 -17.07 0.97 28.33
N ARG A 225 -17.69 1.07 27.14
CA ARG A 225 -19.10 0.74 26.91
C ARG A 225 -19.21 -0.53 26.09
N LEU A 226 -19.91 -1.52 26.65
CA LEU A 226 -20.27 -2.75 25.96
C LEU A 226 -21.77 -2.68 25.59
N ARG A 227 -22.07 -3.01 24.32
CA ARG A 227 -23.46 -3.21 23.87
C ARG A 227 -23.56 -4.65 23.40
N ALA A 228 -24.55 -5.38 23.90
CA ALA A 228 -24.98 -6.64 23.35
C ALA A 228 -25.98 -6.33 22.20
N GLU A 229 -25.77 -6.93 21.06
CA GLU A 229 -26.71 -6.91 19.94
C GLU A 229 -27.55 -8.20 19.95
#